data_d6b107c826511c5ec22c5b0da7db8985
#
_entry.id   d6b107c826511c5ec22c5b0da7db8985
#
_cell.length_a   1.000
_cell.length_b   1.000
_cell.length_c   1.000
_cell.angle_alpha   90.00
_cell.angle_beta   90.00
_cell.angle_gamma   90.00
#
_symmetry.space_group_name_H-M   'P 1'
#
loop_
_entity.id
_entity.type
_entity.pdbx_description
1 polymer ?
#
loop_
_entity_poly.entity_id
_entity_poly.type
_entity_poly.pdbx_seq_one_letter_code
_entity_poly.pdbx_strand_id
1 'polypeptide(L)'
;MLEKTIDFSRYSSVKIGAPLKVSVLENDDEISQEHQIIGLANNLLIAPSTKNLALLGKNYDYICDQGGCVEIGGAANSSKIFNYFRANDLGGLEFLGQLPGTLGALVKMNAGMKEFEIKNVLESACINGEWLEKEALGLGYRSSKFNGVVLRARFKKTHGFRERVLKACQSMRKSHPKLPNFGSCFKNPPNDYAGRLLEGVGLRGYCLKRVGFAKEHANFLVNFGGAGFEEALDLIELAKTRVLQEYGIHLEEEVKILR
;
A
#
# COMPACT_ATOMS: atom_id res chain seq x y z
N MET A 1 -4.75 -3.63 25.51
CA MET A 1 -4.62 -2.87 24.24
C MET A 1 -4.07 -1.48 24.56
N LEU A 2 -2.96 -1.08 23.95
CA LEU A 2 -2.34 0.24 24.11
C LEU A 2 -2.92 1.20 23.06
N GLU A 3 -3.30 2.41 23.46
CA GLU A 3 -3.69 3.47 22.52
C GLU A 3 -2.60 4.54 22.42
N LYS A 4 -2.43 5.11 21.23
CA LYS A 4 -1.59 6.28 20.98
C LYS A 4 -2.27 7.26 20.03
N THR A 5 -1.91 8.53 20.11
CA THR A 5 -2.34 9.53 19.13
C THR A 5 -1.32 9.62 18.03
N ILE A 6 -1.76 9.51 16.77
CA ILE A 6 -0.91 9.66 15.58
C ILE A 6 -1.40 10.85 14.77
N ASP A 7 -0.51 11.80 14.51
CA ASP A 7 -0.75 12.92 13.61
C ASP A 7 -0.51 12.49 12.16
N PHE A 8 -1.59 12.25 11.41
CA PHE A 8 -1.52 11.78 10.02
C PHE A 8 -0.96 12.82 9.05
N SER A 9 -0.98 14.11 9.40
CA SER A 9 -0.28 15.15 8.62
C SER A 9 1.25 14.96 8.61
N ARG A 10 1.76 14.18 9.56
CA ARG A 10 3.20 13.83 9.65
C ARG A 10 3.47 12.36 9.39
N TYR A 11 2.55 11.48 9.77
CA TYR A 11 2.74 10.04 9.69
C TYR A 11 2.50 9.50 8.27
N SER A 12 1.37 9.87 7.62
CA SER A 12 1.03 9.37 6.29
C SER A 12 2.05 9.83 5.23
N SER A 13 2.22 9.05 4.17
CA SER A 13 3.14 9.42 3.08
C SER A 13 2.66 10.66 2.30
N VAL A 14 1.35 10.86 2.21
CA VAL A 14 0.76 12.05 1.54
C VAL A 14 0.74 13.29 2.43
N LYS A 15 1.02 13.14 3.74
CA LYS A 15 1.02 14.24 4.73
C LYS A 15 -0.33 14.99 4.80
N ILE A 16 -1.43 14.24 4.65
CA ILE A 16 -2.81 14.74 4.82
C ILE A 16 -3.45 13.97 5.98
N GLY A 17 -4.14 14.66 6.86
CA GLY A 17 -4.87 14.10 7.98
C GLY A 17 -4.76 14.94 9.25
N ALA A 18 -5.36 14.45 10.32
CA ALA A 18 -5.39 15.05 11.65
C ALA A 18 -4.79 14.08 12.68
N PRO A 19 -4.52 14.55 13.93
CA PRO A 19 -4.23 13.67 15.05
C PRO A 19 -5.45 12.79 15.38
N LEU A 20 -5.29 11.47 15.35
CA LEU A 20 -6.34 10.50 15.66
C LEU A 20 -5.83 9.45 16.65
N LYS A 21 -6.74 8.87 17.43
CA LYS A 21 -6.46 7.74 18.31
C LYS A 21 -6.26 6.47 17.47
N VAL A 22 -5.25 5.71 17.81
CA VAL A 22 -4.87 4.47 17.13
C VAL A 22 -4.54 3.41 18.18
N SER A 23 -5.19 2.27 18.11
CA SER A 23 -4.89 1.11 18.95
C SER A 23 -3.63 0.40 18.49
N VAL A 24 -2.81 -0.09 19.40
CA VAL A 24 -1.66 -0.95 19.09
C VAL A 24 -2.01 -2.36 19.55
N LEU A 25 -2.06 -3.29 18.59
CA LEU A 25 -2.47 -4.68 18.80
C LEU A 25 -1.22 -5.54 18.91
N GLU A 26 -0.99 -6.15 20.07
CA GLU A 26 0.20 -6.97 20.32
C GLU A 26 -0.11 -8.47 20.28
N ASN A 27 -1.38 -8.87 20.41
CA ASN A 27 -1.79 -10.26 20.49
C ASN A 27 -2.95 -10.55 19.53
N ASP A 28 -3.07 -11.81 19.09
CA ASP A 28 -4.09 -12.25 18.13
C ASP A 28 -5.53 -12.08 18.69
N ASP A 29 -5.74 -12.19 19.99
CA ASP A 29 -7.02 -12.02 20.69
C ASP A 29 -7.49 -10.54 20.78
N GLU A 30 -6.60 -9.58 20.55
CA GLU A 30 -6.94 -8.17 20.47
C GLU A 30 -7.52 -7.78 19.10
N ILE A 31 -7.46 -8.66 18.11
CA ILE A 31 -7.90 -8.38 16.74
C ILE A 31 -9.42 -8.44 16.63
N SER A 32 -10.00 -7.36 16.15
CA SER A 32 -11.43 -7.25 15.84
C SER A 32 -11.66 -6.97 14.37
N GLN A 33 -12.78 -7.43 13.82
CA GLN A 33 -13.19 -7.12 12.44
C GLN A 33 -13.44 -5.63 12.21
N GLU A 34 -13.69 -4.86 13.28
CA GLU A 34 -13.88 -3.42 13.22
C GLU A 34 -12.57 -2.65 13.06
N HIS A 35 -11.43 -3.26 13.37
CA HIS A 35 -10.14 -2.59 13.28
C HIS A 35 -9.74 -2.29 11.84
N GLN A 36 -9.43 -1.03 11.58
CA GLN A 36 -8.87 -0.56 10.33
C GLN A 36 -7.33 -0.49 10.45
N ILE A 37 -6.63 -1.51 9.95
CA ILE A 37 -5.17 -1.59 10.06
C ILE A 37 -4.52 -0.61 9.08
N ILE A 38 -3.79 0.35 9.62
CA ILE A 38 -3.23 1.47 8.84
C ILE A 38 -1.78 1.24 8.37
N GLY A 39 -1.06 0.27 8.94
CA GLY A 39 0.35 0.06 8.61
C GLY A 39 1.17 1.36 8.69
N LEU A 40 1.93 1.67 7.65
CA LEU A 40 2.68 2.92 7.52
C LEU A 40 1.89 4.05 6.84
N ALA A 41 0.59 3.88 6.60
CA ALA A 41 -0.30 4.82 5.91
C ALA A 41 0.26 5.33 4.55
N ASN A 42 0.91 4.43 3.79
CA ASN A 42 1.51 4.79 2.50
C ASN A 42 0.51 4.83 1.34
N ASN A 43 -0.66 4.22 1.51
CA ASN A 43 -1.72 4.17 0.51
C ASN A 43 -3.09 4.49 1.13
N LEU A 44 -3.09 5.43 2.07
CA LEU A 44 -4.30 5.81 2.81
C LEU A 44 -4.56 7.31 2.70
N LEU A 45 -5.83 7.65 2.53
CA LEU A 45 -6.40 8.98 2.77
C LEU A 45 -7.40 8.85 3.91
N ILE A 46 -7.15 9.49 5.05
CA ILE A 46 -7.88 9.25 6.30
C ILE A 46 -8.64 10.51 6.70
N ALA A 47 -9.97 10.37 6.83
CA ALA A 47 -10.84 11.45 7.28
C ALA A 47 -10.60 11.77 8.77
N PRO A 48 -10.79 13.02 9.20
CA PRO A 48 -10.67 13.39 10.61
C PRO A 48 -11.68 12.70 11.55
N SER A 49 -12.78 12.17 10.98
CA SER A 49 -13.84 11.46 11.71
C SER A 49 -13.59 9.95 11.85
N THR A 50 -12.54 9.41 11.21
CA THR A 50 -12.29 7.96 11.17
C THR A 50 -12.03 7.39 12.57
N LYS A 51 -12.68 6.26 12.85
CA LYS A 51 -12.57 5.53 14.13
C LYS A 51 -11.96 4.15 13.93
N ASN A 52 -11.69 3.47 15.03
CA ASN A 52 -11.21 2.08 15.06
C ASN A 52 -9.90 1.86 14.27
N LEU A 53 -9.07 2.89 14.19
CA LEU A 53 -7.75 2.77 13.57
C LEU A 53 -6.84 1.93 14.46
N ALA A 54 -6.08 1.01 13.84
CA ALA A 54 -5.16 0.15 14.56
C ALA A 54 -3.84 -0.09 13.82
N LEU A 55 -2.81 -0.41 14.59
CA LEU A 55 -1.50 -0.87 14.15
C LEU A 55 -1.22 -2.24 14.74
N LEU A 56 -0.58 -3.10 13.99
CA LEU A 56 0.09 -4.27 14.55
C LEU A 56 1.34 -3.81 15.30
N GLY A 57 1.52 -4.32 16.51
CA GLY A 57 2.59 -3.95 17.41
C GLY A 57 3.88 -4.72 17.17
N LYS A 58 4.80 -4.66 18.14
CA LYS A 58 6.16 -5.21 18.01
C LYS A 58 6.16 -6.74 17.88
N ASN A 59 5.18 -7.43 18.47
CA ASN A 59 5.08 -8.88 18.38
C ASN A 59 4.87 -9.38 16.95
N TYR A 60 4.43 -8.50 16.05
CA TYR A 60 4.28 -8.78 14.63
C TYR A 60 5.43 -8.20 13.77
N ASP A 61 6.47 -7.60 14.37
CA ASP A 61 7.63 -7.08 13.63
C ASP A 61 8.82 -8.03 13.70
N TYR A 62 8.71 -9.19 13.07
CA TYR A 62 9.75 -10.20 13.02
C TYR A 62 9.94 -10.81 11.63
N ILE A 63 11.09 -11.47 11.44
CA ILE A 63 11.39 -12.35 10.30
C ILE A 63 12.04 -13.61 10.89
N CYS A 64 11.51 -14.77 10.57
CA CYS A 64 11.94 -16.05 11.11
C CYS A 64 12.16 -17.07 9.99
N ASP A 65 13.34 -17.67 9.94
CA ASP A 65 13.66 -18.77 9.05
C ASP A 65 13.05 -20.07 9.61
N GLN A 66 12.16 -20.68 8.85
CA GLN A 66 11.49 -21.95 9.20
C GLN A 66 12.11 -23.15 8.43
N GLY A 67 13.34 -23.02 7.91
CA GLY A 67 13.99 -24.03 7.09
C GLY A 67 13.51 -24.00 5.63
N GLY A 68 12.31 -24.47 5.33
CA GLY A 68 11.75 -24.50 3.97
C GLY A 68 11.15 -23.16 3.50
N CYS A 69 10.70 -22.32 4.42
CA CYS A 69 10.11 -21.03 4.14
C CYS A 69 10.62 -19.94 5.09
N VAL A 70 10.33 -18.70 4.79
CA VAL A 70 10.54 -17.55 5.68
C VAL A 70 9.18 -17.08 6.18
N GLU A 71 8.97 -17.11 7.49
CA GLU A 71 7.79 -16.53 8.12
C GLU A 71 8.07 -15.09 8.52
N ILE A 72 7.16 -14.19 8.19
CA ILE A 72 7.31 -12.75 8.39
C ILE A 72 6.05 -12.20 9.05
N GLY A 73 6.22 -11.44 10.13
CA GLY A 73 5.13 -10.78 10.83
C GLY A 73 4.55 -9.59 10.07
N GLY A 74 3.25 -9.35 10.24
CA GLY A 74 2.46 -8.36 9.50
C GLY A 74 2.90 -6.91 9.67
N ALA A 75 3.60 -6.59 10.78
CA ALA A 75 4.16 -5.26 11.05
C ALA A 75 5.56 -5.05 10.45
N ALA A 76 6.25 -6.11 10.00
CA ALA A 76 7.58 -5.98 9.40
C ALA A 76 7.52 -5.08 8.16
N ASN A 77 8.38 -4.06 8.11
CA ASN A 77 8.39 -3.14 6.98
C ASN A 77 9.16 -3.70 5.77
N SER A 78 8.82 -3.21 4.59
CA SER A 78 9.41 -3.65 3.32
C SER A 78 10.93 -3.55 3.28
N SER A 79 11.53 -2.53 3.89
CA SER A 79 13.00 -2.36 3.92
C SER A 79 13.67 -3.46 4.76
N LYS A 80 13.08 -3.84 5.91
CA LYS A 80 13.56 -4.94 6.76
C LYS A 80 13.48 -6.26 6.00
N ILE A 81 12.37 -6.51 5.31
CA ILE A 81 12.16 -7.71 4.50
C ILE A 81 13.15 -7.77 3.35
N PHE A 82 13.27 -6.68 2.58
CA PHE A 82 14.22 -6.55 1.48
C PHE A 82 15.66 -6.83 1.92
N ASN A 83 16.11 -6.20 3.01
CA ASN A 83 17.47 -6.37 3.53
C ASN A 83 17.72 -7.82 3.97
N TYR A 84 16.75 -8.47 4.62
CA TYR A 84 16.86 -9.87 5.00
C TYR A 84 17.02 -10.79 3.78
N PHE A 85 16.15 -10.63 2.77
CA PHE A 85 16.20 -11.45 1.55
C PHE A 85 17.53 -11.25 0.80
N ARG A 86 17.98 -10.01 0.66
CA ARG A 86 19.26 -9.69 0.01
C ARG A 86 20.45 -10.28 0.76
N ALA A 87 20.49 -10.14 2.10
CA ALA A 87 21.61 -10.63 2.92
C ALA A 87 21.71 -12.16 2.94
N ASN A 88 20.59 -12.87 2.71
CA ASN A 88 20.52 -14.33 2.67
C ASN A 88 20.48 -14.91 1.26
N ASP A 89 20.76 -14.11 0.23
CA ASP A 89 20.70 -14.49 -1.19
C ASP A 89 19.35 -15.12 -1.60
N LEU A 90 18.24 -14.55 -1.10
CA LEU A 90 16.88 -15.00 -1.41
C LEU A 90 16.23 -14.10 -2.46
N GLY A 91 15.68 -14.71 -3.51
CA GLY A 91 14.96 -14.01 -4.57
C GLY A 91 13.46 -13.95 -4.36
N GLY A 92 12.79 -13.15 -5.21
CA GLY A 92 11.32 -13.05 -5.29
C GLY A 92 10.73 -11.79 -4.67
N LEU A 93 11.42 -11.14 -3.73
CA LEU A 93 10.96 -9.90 -3.07
C LEU A 93 11.90 -8.70 -3.34
N GLU A 94 12.70 -8.73 -4.40
CA GLU A 94 13.62 -7.66 -4.78
C GLU A 94 12.92 -6.30 -4.98
N PHE A 95 11.68 -6.35 -5.47
CA PHE A 95 10.85 -5.16 -5.70
C PHE A 95 10.47 -4.41 -4.42
N LEU A 96 10.53 -5.07 -3.25
CA LEU A 96 10.28 -4.43 -1.95
C LEU A 96 11.32 -3.37 -1.60
N GLY A 97 12.51 -3.40 -2.21
CA GLY A 97 13.48 -2.30 -2.11
C GLY A 97 12.96 -0.97 -2.68
N GLN A 98 11.86 -0.99 -3.42
CA GLN A 98 11.24 0.18 -4.04
C GLN A 98 9.77 0.40 -3.65
N LEU A 99 9.16 -0.49 -2.86
CA LEU A 99 7.78 -0.36 -2.38
C LEU A 99 7.76 -0.19 -0.86
N PRO A 100 7.29 0.96 -0.34
CA PRO A 100 7.12 1.14 1.09
C PRO A 100 5.84 0.42 1.58
N GLY A 101 5.86 -0.05 2.81
CA GLY A 101 4.70 -0.65 3.45
C GLY A 101 5.07 -1.63 4.54
N THR A 102 4.07 -2.10 5.29
CA THR A 102 4.18 -3.26 6.17
C THR A 102 3.75 -4.52 5.44
N LEU A 103 4.25 -5.68 5.85
CA LEU A 103 3.91 -6.95 5.22
C LEU A 103 2.40 -7.15 5.10
N GLY A 104 1.66 -6.89 6.17
CA GLY A 104 0.19 -7.05 6.16
C GLY A 104 -0.49 -6.26 5.07
N ALA A 105 -0.08 -4.99 4.88
CA ALA A 105 -0.61 -4.14 3.81
C ALA A 105 -0.18 -4.63 2.41
N LEU A 106 1.08 -5.07 2.27
CA LEU A 106 1.62 -5.59 1.01
C LEU A 106 0.88 -6.86 0.56
N VAL A 107 0.60 -7.79 1.48
CA VAL A 107 -0.19 -9.00 1.19
C VAL A 107 -1.64 -8.64 0.87
N LYS A 108 -2.29 -7.78 1.68
CA LYS A 108 -3.69 -7.37 1.48
C LYS A 108 -3.95 -6.77 0.11
N MET A 109 -2.99 -6.01 -0.41
CA MET A 109 -3.07 -5.38 -1.73
C MET A 109 -2.49 -6.23 -2.86
N ASN A 110 -1.93 -7.39 -2.58
CA ASN A 110 -1.06 -8.10 -3.53
C ASN A 110 -0.09 -7.11 -4.20
N ALA A 111 0.65 -6.39 -3.36
CA ALA A 111 1.52 -5.30 -3.82
C ALA A 111 2.58 -5.81 -4.80
N GLY A 112 2.94 -4.98 -5.76
CA GLY A 112 3.93 -5.36 -6.76
C GLY A 112 4.29 -4.24 -7.73
N MET A 113 5.26 -4.54 -8.58
CA MET A 113 5.72 -3.69 -9.68
C MET A 113 5.78 -4.53 -10.96
N LYS A 114 4.91 -4.22 -11.94
CA LYS A 114 4.70 -5.02 -13.15
C LYS A 114 4.38 -6.48 -12.81
N GLU A 115 5.15 -7.42 -13.36
CA GLU A 115 5.01 -8.87 -13.14
C GLU A 115 5.47 -9.35 -11.76
N PHE A 116 6.19 -8.52 -10.99
CA PHE A 116 6.67 -8.87 -9.66
C PHE A 116 5.63 -8.50 -8.61
N GLU A 117 4.92 -9.48 -8.10
CA GLU A 117 3.86 -9.31 -7.10
C GLU A 117 4.07 -10.25 -5.91
N ILE A 118 3.51 -9.89 -4.75
CA ILE A 118 3.56 -10.71 -3.53
C ILE A 118 3.11 -12.14 -3.78
N LYS A 119 2.00 -12.35 -4.50
CA LYS A 119 1.45 -13.69 -4.79
C LYS A 119 2.42 -14.64 -5.49
N ASN A 120 3.46 -14.12 -6.16
CA ASN A 120 4.38 -14.96 -6.92
C ASN A 120 5.29 -15.81 -6.02
N VAL A 121 5.50 -15.39 -4.77
CA VAL A 121 6.39 -16.04 -3.80
C VAL A 121 5.72 -16.35 -2.46
N LEU A 122 4.50 -15.87 -2.27
CA LEU A 122 3.69 -16.18 -1.09
C LEU A 122 3.25 -17.66 -1.13
N GLU A 123 3.37 -18.33 -0.01
CA GLU A 123 2.83 -19.68 0.20
C GLU A 123 1.51 -19.64 0.96
N SER A 124 1.49 -19.00 2.12
CA SER A 124 0.31 -18.88 2.97
C SER A 124 0.33 -17.60 3.78
N ALA A 125 -0.82 -17.20 4.32
CA ALA A 125 -0.94 -16.08 5.24
C ALA A 125 -1.88 -16.42 6.40
N CYS A 126 -1.53 -15.93 7.59
CA CYS A 126 -2.37 -16.04 8.77
C CYS A 126 -3.28 -14.82 8.84
N ILE A 127 -4.58 -15.06 8.66
CA ILE A 127 -5.62 -14.03 8.65
C ILE A 127 -6.46 -14.20 9.93
N ASN A 128 -6.45 -13.19 10.80
CA ASN A 128 -7.17 -13.24 12.09
C ASN A 128 -6.86 -14.52 12.92
N GLY A 129 -5.63 -15.03 12.85
CA GLY A 129 -5.22 -16.25 13.56
C GLY A 129 -5.34 -17.56 12.76
N GLU A 130 -6.05 -17.58 11.64
CA GLU A 130 -6.20 -18.75 10.76
C GLU A 130 -5.23 -18.71 9.59
N TRP A 131 -4.52 -19.84 9.34
CA TRP A 131 -3.65 -19.99 8.19
C TRP A 131 -4.44 -20.37 6.95
N LEU A 132 -4.30 -19.56 5.89
CA LEU A 132 -4.89 -19.77 4.58
C LEU A 132 -3.78 -19.94 3.54
N GLU A 133 -3.91 -20.97 2.70
CA GLU A 133 -3.04 -21.14 1.54
C GLU A 133 -3.26 -20.02 0.51
N LYS A 134 -2.25 -19.75 -0.29
CA LYS A 134 -2.27 -18.64 -1.26
C LYS A 134 -3.51 -18.64 -2.15
N GLU A 135 -3.97 -19.79 -2.60
CA GLU A 135 -5.13 -19.98 -3.48
C GLU A 135 -6.42 -19.48 -2.81
N ALA A 136 -6.57 -19.71 -1.52
CA ALA A 136 -7.74 -19.28 -0.73
C ALA A 136 -7.78 -17.74 -0.51
N LEU A 137 -6.65 -17.05 -0.66
CA LEU A 137 -6.57 -15.60 -0.45
C LEU A 137 -7.20 -14.79 -1.60
N GLY A 138 -7.41 -15.40 -2.77
CA GLY A 138 -8.00 -14.74 -3.94
C GLY A 138 -7.25 -13.48 -4.38
N LEU A 139 -5.91 -13.55 -4.42
CA LEU A 139 -5.05 -12.43 -4.76
C LEU A 139 -5.14 -12.07 -6.25
N GLY A 140 -5.58 -10.86 -6.53
CA GLY A 140 -5.66 -10.27 -7.87
C GLY A 140 -4.83 -9.00 -7.99
N TYR A 141 -4.99 -8.28 -9.12
CA TYR A 141 -4.33 -6.99 -9.32
C TYR A 141 -4.81 -5.97 -8.27
N ARG A 142 -3.90 -5.54 -7.39
CA ARG A 142 -4.16 -4.60 -6.29
C ARG A 142 -5.38 -4.98 -5.43
N SER A 143 -5.59 -6.27 -5.23
CA SER A 143 -6.77 -6.78 -4.50
C SER A 143 -6.52 -8.13 -3.84
N SER A 144 -7.37 -8.44 -2.87
CA SER A 144 -7.53 -9.75 -2.25
C SER A 144 -9.01 -9.98 -1.93
N LYS A 145 -9.45 -11.24 -1.88
CA LYS A 145 -10.85 -11.60 -1.57
C LYS A 145 -11.09 -11.95 -0.11
N PHE A 146 -10.03 -12.15 0.69
CA PHE A 146 -10.19 -12.45 2.10
C PHE A 146 -10.60 -11.20 2.91
N ASN A 147 -11.38 -11.41 3.96
CA ASN A 147 -11.66 -10.41 4.99
C ASN A 147 -10.79 -10.66 6.22
N GLY A 148 -10.29 -9.60 6.84
CA GLY A 148 -9.49 -9.67 8.05
C GLY A 148 -8.10 -9.10 7.92
N VAL A 149 -7.35 -9.26 9.01
CA VAL A 149 -6.01 -8.72 9.24
C VAL A 149 -4.96 -9.78 8.96
N VAL A 150 -3.98 -9.45 8.14
CA VAL A 150 -2.81 -10.30 7.90
C VAL A 150 -1.86 -10.15 9.08
N LEU A 151 -1.77 -11.15 9.94
CA LEU A 151 -0.92 -11.14 11.13
C LEU A 151 0.51 -11.58 10.81
N ARG A 152 0.66 -12.54 9.90
CA ARG A 152 1.94 -13.09 9.44
C ARG A 152 1.75 -13.79 8.10
N ALA A 153 2.83 -14.01 7.37
CA ALA A 153 2.78 -14.74 6.12
C ALA A 153 4.07 -15.55 5.89
N ARG A 154 3.98 -16.62 5.12
CA ARG A 154 5.09 -17.50 4.74
C ARG A 154 5.43 -17.33 3.27
N PHE A 155 6.71 -17.24 3.01
CA PHE A 155 7.27 -17.04 1.69
C PHE A 155 8.22 -18.18 1.34
N LYS A 156 8.11 -18.66 0.12
CA LYS A 156 9.02 -19.68 -0.41
C LYS A 156 10.46 -19.18 -0.41
N LYS A 157 11.37 -20.01 0.10
CA LYS A 157 12.80 -19.76 -0.05
C LYS A 157 13.25 -20.16 -1.44
N THR A 158 13.62 -19.17 -2.24
CA THR A 158 14.22 -19.36 -3.55
C THR A 158 15.57 -18.68 -3.54
N HIS A 159 16.67 -19.44 -3.64
CA HIS A 159 18.01 -18.87 -3.69
C HIS A 159 18.26 -18.10 -4.99
N GLY A 160 19.15 -17.13 -4.91
CA GLY A 160 19.54 -16.27 -6.01
C GLY A 160 18.82 -14.93 -6.00
N PHE A 161 19.32 -13.96 -5.22
CA PHE A 161 18.83 -12.57 -5.25
C PHE A 161 19.12 -11.94 -6.62
N ARG A 162 18.10 -11.38 -7.26
CA ARG A 162 18.18 -10.91 -8.65
C ARG A 162 18.40 -9.40 -8.71
N GLU A 163 19.66 -8.95 -8.66
CA GLU A 163 20.04 -7.53 -8.77
C GLU A 163 19.45 -6.85 -10.03
N ARG A 164 19.26 -7.58 -11.14
CA ARG A 164 18.62 -7.07 -12.36
C ARG A 164 17.17 -6.62 -12.11
N VAL A 165 16.42 -7.35 -11.26
CA VAL A 165 15.04 -7.00 -10.90
C VAL A 165 15.03 -5.73 -10.07
N LEU A 166 15.91 -5.62 -9.07
CA LEU A 166 16.06 -4.42 -8.26
C LEU A 166 16.35 -3.19 -9.14
N LYS A 167 17.33 -3.29 -10.07
CA LYS A 167 17.68 -2.19 -10.99
C LYS A 167 16.51 -1.80 -11.90
N ALA A 168 15.73 -2.77 -12.40
CA ALA A 168 14.53 -2.49 -13.17
C ALA A 168 13.47 -1.72 -12.35
N CYS A 169 13.21 -2.15 -11.11
CA CYS A 169 12.31 -1.47 -10.20
C CYS A 169 12.78 -0.04 -9.85
N GLN A 170 14.08 0.15 -9.62
CA GLN A 170 14.68 1.47 -9.39
C GLN A 170 14.47 2.41 -10.59
N SER A 171 14.64 1.89 -11.80
CA SER A 171 14.43 2.68 -13.03
C SER A 171 12.99 3.13 -13.19
N MET A 172 12.01 2.28 -12.85
CA MET A 172 10.58 2.64 -12.87
C MET A 172 10.26 3.76 -11.88
N ARG A 173 10.94 3.80 -10.73
CA ARG A 173 10.71 4.84 -9.71
C ARG A 173 11.27 6.23 -10.07
N LYS A 174 12.13 6.35 -11.07
CA LYS A 174 12.72 7.63 -11.48
C LYS A 174 11.69 8.68 -11.92
N SER A 175 10.56 8.24 -12.48
CA SER A 175 9.45 9.10 -12.89
C SER A 175 8.44 9.42 -11.79
N HIS A 176 8.63 8.89 -10.58
CA HIS A 176 7.70 9.17 -9.49
C HIS A 176 7.96 10.55 -8.87
N PRO A 177 6.91 11.30 -8.49
CA PRO A 177 7.05 12.60 -7.87
C PRO A 177 7.74 12.48 -6.50
N LYS A 178 8.51 13.52 -6.14
CA LYS A 178 9.19 13.62 -4.83
C LYS A 178 8.33 14.25 -3.75
N LEU A 179 7.28 14.98 -4.13
CA LEU A 179 6.34 15.59 -3.19
C LEU A 179 5.57 14.50 -2.41
N PRO A 180 5.08 14.81 -1.19
CA PRO A 180 4.24 13.90 -0.43
C PRO A 180 3.06 13.39 -1.25
N ASN A 181 2.91 12.06 -1.32
CA ASN A 181 1.88 11.38 -2.09
C ASN A 181 1.61 9.98 -1.48
N PHE A 182 0.55 9.31 -1.91
CA PHE A 182 0.23 7.94 -1.49
C PHE A 182 0.47 6.90 -2.60
N GLY A 183 1.28 7.20 -3.61
CA GLY A 183 1.46 6.34 -4.78
C GLY A 183 0.40 6.60 -5.85
N SER A 184 0.06 5.58 -6.62
CA SER A 184 -1.01 5.65 -7.62
C SER A 184 -2.35 5.93 -6.97
N CYS A 185 -3.05 6.95 -7.48
CA CYS A 185 -4.38 7.32 -7.01
C CYS A 185 -5.44 6.31 -7.46
N PHE A 186 -5.36 5.87 -8.70
CA PHE A 186 -6.31 4.95 -9.33
C PHE A 186 -5.62 3.69 -9.84
N LYS A 187 -6.36 2.58 -9.85
CA LYS A 187 -5.97 1.36 -10.55
C LYS A 187 -6.01 1.58 -12.05
N ASN A 188 -5.18 0.85 -12.79
CA ASN A 188 -5.30 0.84 -14.24
C ASN A 188 -6.56 0.07 -14.63
N PRO A 189 -7.46 0.64 -15.45
CA PRO A 189 -8.60 -0.09 -15.98
C PRO A 189 -8.15 -1.16 -16.99
N PRO A 190 -9.01 -2.14 -17.34
CA PRO A 190 -8.70 -3.10 -18.37
C PRO A 190 -8.30 -2.43 -19.69
N ASN A 191 -7.17 -2.87 -20.27
CA ASN A 191 -6.62 -2.41 -21.55
C ASN A 191 -6.22 -0.93 -21.63
N ASP A 192 -6.12 -0.22 -20.48
CA ASP A 192 -5.71 1.18 -20.47
C ASP A 192 -4.91 1.53 -19.20
N TYR A 193 -4.40 2.76 -19.15
CA TYR A 193 -3.63 3.27 -18.01
C TYR A 193 -4.32 4.51 -17.42
N ALA A 194 -4.58 4.49 -16.12
CA ALA A 194 -5.19 5.61 -15.41
C ALA A 194 -4.40 6.92 -15.64
N GLY A 195 -3.06 6.85 -15.65
CA GLY A 195 -2.22 8.02 -15.94
C GLY A 195 -2.47 8.63 -17.31
N ARG A 196 -2.66 7.81 -18.36
CA ARG A 196 -2.98 8.29 -19.72
C ARG A 196 -4.35 8.97 -19.75
N LEU A 197 -5.35 8.35 -19.11
CA LEU A 197 -6.71 8.89 -19.06
C LEU A 197 -6.74 10.25 -18.35
N LEU A 198 -6.05 10.35 -17.20
CA LEU A 198 -5.95 11.61 -16.45
C LEU A 198 -5.22 12.72 -17.24
N GLU A 199 -4.17 12.35 -17.98
CA GLU A 199 -3.47 13.28 -18.86
C GLU A 199 -4.37 13.75 -20.01
N GLY A 200 -5.14 12.86 -20.63
CA GLY A 200 -6.05 13.17 -21.72
C GLY A 200 -7.18 14.11 -21.32
N VAL A 201 -7.62 14.11 -20.06
CA VAL A 201 -8.62 15.08 -19.54
C VAL A 201 -7.97 16.32 -18.90
N GLY A 202 -6.68 16.58 -19.17
CA GLY A 202 -5.98 17.78 -18.74
C GLY A 202 -5.66 17.84 -17.24
N LEU A 203 -5.54 16.69 -16.57
CA LEU A 203 -5.26 16.65 -15.13
C LEU A 203 -3.77 16.49 -14.80
N ARG A 204 -2.89 16.20 -15.74
CA ARG A 204 -1.44 16.18 -15.50
C ARG A 204 -0.95 17.57 -15.11
N GLY A 205 -0.39 17.70 -13.92
CA GLY A 205 0.04 19.00 -13.37
C GLY A 205 -1.10 19.93 -12.95
N TYR A 206 -2.36 19.49 -13.00
CA TYR A 206 -3.50 20.25 -12.54
C TYR A 206 -3.47 20.38 -11.01
N CYS A 207 -3.71 21.59 -10.51
CA CYS A 207 -3.75 21.90 -9.08
C CYS A 207 -5.15 22.35 -8.67
N LEU A 208 -5.62 21.79 -7.56
CA LEU A 208 -6.83 22.20 -6.87
C LEU A 208 -6.45 22.60 -5.43
N LYS A 209 -6.43 23.91 -5.15
CA LYS A 209 -5.99 24.44 -3.85
C LYS A 209 -4.55 23.96 -3.51
N ARG A 210 -4.40 23.10 -2.47
CA ARG A 210 -3.10 22.62 -1.95
C ARG A 210 -2.76 21.18 -2.38
N VAL A 211 -3.57 20.58 -3.25
CA VAL A 211 -3.33 19.26 -3.86
C VAL A 211 -3.28 19.37 -5.38
N GLY A 212 -2.71 18.40 -6.04
CA GLY A 212 -2.73 18.32 -7.50
C GLY A 212 -2.28 16.96 -8.00
N PHE A 213 -2.46 16.72 -9.30
CA PHE A 213 -1.80 15.57 -9.95
C PHE A 213 -0.40 15.99 -10.44
N ALA A 214 0.57 15.12 -10.19
CA ALA A 214 1.97 15.42 -10.47
C ALA A 214 2.24 15.64 -11.98
N LYS A 215 3.18 16.54 -12.27
CA LYS A 215 3.66 16.78 -13.65
C LYS A 215 4.45 15.59 -14.18
N GLU A 216 5.16 14.87 -13.31
CA GLU A 216 5.97 13.70 -13.65
C GLU A 216 5.10 12.50 -14.01
N HIS A 217 3.95 12.34 -13.30
CA HIS A 217 3.05 11.20 -13.49
C HIS A 217 1.63 11.55 -13.07
N ALA A 218 0.70 11.63 -14.03
CA ALA A 218 -0.66 12.11 -13.80
C ALA A 218 -1.49 11.29 -12.79
N ASN A 219 -1.14 10.01 -12.54
CA ASN A 219 -1.84 9.17 -11.56
C ASN A 219 -1.33 9.32 -10.11
N PHE A 220 -0.49 10.32 -9.83
CA PHE A 220 0.00 10.61 -8.48
C PHE A 220 -0.60 11.92 -7.97
N LEU A 221 -1.52 11.79 -6.99
CA LEU A 221 -1.98 12.94 -6.23
C LEU A 221 -0.88 13.36 -5.26
N VAL A 222 -0.47 14.63 -5.33
CA VAL A 222 0.58 15.22 -4.50
C VAL A 222 0.03 16.32 -3.62
N ASN A 223 0.59 16.45 -2.42
CA ASN A 223 0.31 17.51 -1.47
C ASN A 223 1.42 18.56 -1.56
N PHE A 224 1.04 19.80 -1.86
CA PHE A 224 1.95 20.95 -1.93
C PHE A 224 2.25 21.57 -0.54
N GLY A 225 1.63 21.04 0.51
CA GLY A 225 1.80 21.43 1.90
C GLY A 225 0.50 21.93 2.53
N GLY A 226 0.15 21.34 3.70
CA GLY A 226 -1.01 21.76 4.49
C GLY A 226 -2.37 21.44 3.87
N ALA A 227 -2.46 20.52 2.90
CA ALA A 227 -3.72 20.10 2.32
C ALA A 227 -4.61 19.36 3.30
N GLY A 228 -5.92 19.51 3.17
CA GLY A 228 -6.93 18.81 3.92
C GLY A 228 -7.47 17.55 3.22
N PHE A 229 -8.20 16.72 3.98
CA PHE A 229 -8.86 15.51 3.48
C PHE A 229 -9.85 15.85 2.34
N GLU A 230 -10.70 16.84 2.54
CA GLU A 230 -11.72 17.24 1.55
C GLU A 230 -11.09 17.76 0.25
N GLU A 231 -9.98 18.50 0.31
CA GLU A 231 -9.29 18.97 -0.90
C GLU A 231 -8.79 17.78 -1.76
N ALA A 232 -8.26 16.74 -1.11
CA ALA A 232 -7.81 15.55 -1.80
C ALA A 232 -8.99 14.74 -2.37
N LEU A 233 -10.08 14.63 -1.61
CA LEU A 233 -11.30 13.95 -2.04
C LEU A 233 -11.95 14.67 -3.23
N ASP A 234 -12.09 16.00 -3.18
CA ASP A 234 -12.61 16.82 -4.28
C ASP A 234 -11.82 16.58 -5.58
N LEU A 235 -10.49 16.50 -5.49
CA LEU A 235 -9.64 16.25 -6.65
C LEU A 235 -9.82 14.83 -7.21
N ILE A 236 -9.97 13.83 -6.34
CA ILE A 236 -10.25 12.44 -6.74
C ILE A 236 -11.59 12.35 -7.48
N GLU A 237 -12.66 12.96 -6.93
CA GLU A 237 -13.99 12.92 -7.55
C GLU A 237 -14.03 13.73 -8.86
N LEU A 238 -13.32 14.87 -8.94
CA LEU A 238 -13.15 15.63 -10.18
C LEU A 238 -12.51 14.76 -11.27
N ALA A 239 -11.47 13.98 -10.91
CA ALA A 239 -10.79 13.11 -11.85
C ALA A 239 -11.71 11.99 -12.37
N LYS A 240 -12.45 11.34 -11.47
CA LYS A 240 -13.45 10.31 -11.83
C LYS A 240 -14.50 10.86 -12.79
N THR A 241 -15.03 12.05 -12.47
CA THR A 241 -16.05 12.71 -13.29
C THR A 241 -15.55 13.03 -14.69
N ARG A 242 -14.36 13.66 -14.81
CA ARG A 242 -13.82 14.03 -16.12
C ARG A 242 -13.50 12.82 -16.99
N VAL A 243 -12.90 11.78 -16.41
CA VAL A 243 -12.57 10.56 -17.16
C VAL A 243 -13.83 9.82 -17.58
N LEU A 244 -14.86 9.78 -16.74
CA LEU A 244 -16.16 9.18 -17.10
C LEU A 244 -16.82 9.95 -18.24
N GLN A 245 -16.83 11.28 -18.20
CA GLN A 245 -17.44 12.13 -19.23
C GLN A 245 -16.72 12.01 -20.58
N GLU A 246 -15.41 11.94 -20.60
CA GLU A 246 -14.61 11.92 -21.83
C GLU A 246 -14.48 10.53 -22.44
N TYR A 247 -14.30 9.49 -21.60
CA TYR A 247 -13.98 8.13 -22.06
C TYR A 247 -15.03 7.08 -21.73
N GLY A 248 -16.07 7.39 -20.95
CA GLY A 248 -17.04 6.41 -20.47
C GLY A 248 -16.46 5.38 -19.49
N ILE A 249 -15.28 5.65 -18.90
CA ILE A 249 -14.55 4.73 -18.03
C ILE A 249 -14.72 5.15 -16.57
N HIS A 250 -15.18 4.23 -15.72
CA HIS A 250 -15.20 4.41 -14.28
C HIS A 250 -13.81 4.10 -13.70
N LEU A 251 -13.11 5.13 -13.17
CA LEU A 251 -11.87 4.93 -12.44
C LEU A 251 -12.14 4.34 -11.05
N GLU A 252 -11.39 3.29 -10.69
CA GLU A 252 -11.39 2.70 -9.36
C GLU A 252 -10.17 3.20 -8.57
N GLU A 253 -10.38 3.66 -7.34
CA GLU A 253 -9.30 4.13 -6.49
C GLU A 253 -8.36 2.97 -6.12
N GLU A 254 -7.04 3.17 -6.25
CA GLU A 254 -6.02 2.32 -5.65
C GLU A 254 -5.75 2.77 -4.21
N VAL A 255 -5.81 4.08 -3.95
CA VAL A 255 -5.74 4.63 -2.60
C VAL A 255 -6.96 4.19 -1.77
N LYS A 256 -6.73 3.77 -0.53
CA LYS A 256 -7.79 3.40 0.40
C LYS A 256 -8.25 4.64 1.15
N ILE A 257 -9.53 5.02 0.97
CA ILE A 257 -10.14 6.16 1.68
C ILE A 257 -10.85 5.61 2.93
N LEU A 258 -10.44 6.07 4.10
CA LEU A 258 -11.04 5.71 5.39
C LEU A 258 -11.87 6.90 5.90
N ARG A 259 -13.13 6.62 6.29
CA ARG A 259 -14.11 7.62 6.76
C ARG A 259 -14.65 7.29 8.13
#